data_92e9461f587cbeb9bf1d91f745ebf910
#
_entry.id   92e9461f587cbeb9bf1d91f745ebf910
#
_cell.length_a   1.000
_cell.length_b   1.000
_cell.length_c   1.000
_cell.angle_alpha   90.00
_cell.angle_beta   90.00
_cell.angle_gamma   90.00
#
_symmetry.space_group_name_H-M   'P 1'
#
loop_
_entity.id
_entity.type
_entity.pdbx_description
1 polymer ?
#
loop_
_entity_poly.entity_id
_entity_poly.type
_entity_poly.pdbx_seq_one_letter_code
_entity_poly.pdbx_strand_id
1 'polypeptide(L)'
;MKDITIRDLLEITKGHIIGKIDPEYRNELLGTQINRIAIDSRDVDSESLFVAIPGEKVDAHKFVPQVATVTKAILVEEDESTILAKADVDNMPENTAYIKVDNTLEALQRIGTYCRNKYTSKVVGVTGSVGKTTTREMISCALASNIPTFSTSGNMNSQIGVPITISKINDTPSEAAVIEMGISEPGGMDKLTQIVKPDIAVVTIIGKAHIEFLGSKEGIRDEKLRIIGRMSEDGAVFLNADDPMLFALKGKLPVKTYFYGTNPEADYRAENIVFENGYNTYTFVHGKDKLIVNLNVLGQHNVLNSLAALAVSDYMGLDLVKAARSFETFEGMRQKVISTDKGYTIIDDSYNASPDSMKAAINVLRDMDVIGKRIAVLGDMFELGPDGDNYHKEVGEYINSTKLSSGKPVIDMLITIGEASHYISDTVNSDVETKHFSDKKEAAEYIKTILGPGDVITFKASNGMKFGELVELFK
;
A
#
# COMPACT_ATOMS: atom_id res chain seq x y z
N MET A 1 12.69 -2.45 17.28
CA MET A 1 13.93 -3.27 17.00
C MET A 1 14.38 -3.90 18.31
N LYS A 2 14.10 -5.16 18.52
CA LYS A 2 14.41 -5.81 19.81
C LYS A 2 15.90 -6.22 19.87
N ASP A 3 16.54 -5.93 21.01
CA ASP A 3 17.90 -6.35 21.33
C ASP A 3 18.98 -5.92 20.29
N ILE A 4 18.95 -4.64 19.89
CA ILE A 4 19.95 -4.03 19.00
C ILE A 4 20.61 -2.85 19.72
N THR A 5 21.93 -2.89 19.86
CA THR A 5 22.75 -1.81 20.43
C THR A 5 23.38 -0.95 19.35
N ILE A 6 23.93 0.21 19.73
CA ILE A 6 24.73 1.03 18.81
C ILE A 6 25.92 0.25 18.27
N ARG A 7 26.53 -0.64 19.05
CA ARG A 7 27.62 -1.53 18.61
C ARG A 7 27.14 -2.45 17.49
N ASP A 8 25.96 -3.07 17.65
CA ASP A 8 25.39 -3.93 16.60
C ASP A 8 25.09 -3.14 15.33
N LEU A 9 24.61 -1.89 15.47
CA LEU A 9 24.34 -1.03 14.31
C LEU A 9 25.61 -0.75 13.50
N LEU A 10 26.78 -0.52 14.14
CA LEU A 10 28.05 -0.36 13.42
C LEU A 10 28.40 -1.58 12.60
N GLU A 11 28.24 -2.78 13.16
CA GLU A 11 28.52 -4.04 12.45
C GLU A 11 27.53 -4.30 11.31
N ILE A 12 26.22 -4.12 11.57
CA ILE A 12 25.15 -4.35 10.60
C ILE A 12 25.27 -3.39 9.41
N THR A 13 25.49 -2.10 9.68
CA THR A 13 25.54 -1.06 8.66
C THR A 13 26.91 -0.99 7.97
N LYS A 14 27.97 -1.57 8.56
CA LYS A 14 29.37 -1.41 8.20
C LYS A 14 29.85 0.04 8.30
N GLY A 15 29.22 0.80 9.19
CA GLY A 15 29.52 2.19 9.43
C GLY A 15 30.64 2.39 10.46
N HIS A 16 31.09 3.60 10.58
CA HIS A 16 32.03 4.03 11.62
C HIS A 16 31.53 5.32 12.28
N ILE A 17 31.96 5.57 13.50
CA ILE A 17 31.55 6.76 14.23
C ILE A 17 32.42 7.95 13.80
N ILE A 18 31.75 9.07 13.50
CA ILE A 18 32.35 10.40 13.35
C ILE A 18 31.92 11.30 14.53
N GLY A 19 32.57 12.46 14.69
CA GLY A 19 32.32 13.38 15.79
C GLY A 19 33.05 13.04 17.07
N LYS A 20 32.87 13.86 18.11
CA LYS A 20 33.59 13.74 19.38
C LYS A 20 32.83 12.91 20.38
N ILE A 21 33.47 11.86 20.90
CA ILE A 21 32.98 11.03 21.99
C ILE A 21 34.03 10.99 23.10
N ASP A 22 33.60 11.28 24.32
CA ASP A 22 34.43 11.10 25.49
C ASP A 22 34.87 9.63 25.61
N PRO A 23 36.20 9.34 25.70
CA PRO A 23 36.70 7.99 25.82
C PRO A 23 36.10 7.19 27.01
N GLU A 24 35.82 7.84 28.12
CA GLU A 24 35.23 7.21 29.30
C GLU A 24 33.74 6.84 29.06
N TYR A 25 33.00 7.62 28.30
CA TYR A 25 31.60 7.40 27.96
C TYR A 25 31.39 6.45 26.80
N ARG A 26 32.43 6.21 25.98
CA ARG A 26 32.33 5.44 24.73
C ARG A 26 31.71 4.05 24.89
N ASN A 27 32.11 3.32 25.92
CA ASN A 27 31.59 1.95 26.11
C ASN A 27 30.10 1.94 26.51
N GLU A 28 29.67 2.89 27.33
CA GLU A 28 28.27 3.09 27.70
C GLU A 28 27.45 3.43 26.46
N LEU A 29 27.90 4.40 25.67
CA LEU A 29 27.25 4.81 24.44
C LEU A 29 27.07 3.63 23.47
N LEU A 30 28.12 2.83 23.24
CA LEU A 30 28.03 1.66 22.36
C LEU A 30 27.10 0.54 22.86
N GLY A 31 26.87 0.50 24.17
CA GLY A 31 25.91 -0.42 24.81
C GLY A 31 24.48 0.09 24.84
N THR A 32 24.22 1.34 24.40
CA THR A 32 22.86 1.89 24.38
C THR A 32 21.97 1.11 23.44
N GLN A 33 20.81 0.70 23.94
CA GLN A 33 19.76 -0.01 23.21
C GLN A 33 19.01 0.95 22.29
N ILE A 34 18.74 0.51 21.07
CA ILE A 34 17.95 1.24 20.08
C ILE A 34 16.72 0.40 19.72
N ASN A 35 15.54 0.96 20.01
CA ASN A 35 14.28 0.20 19.93
C ASN A 35 13.49 0.50 18.65
N ARG A 36 13.75 1.63 17.97
CA ARG A 36 12.99 2.04 16.79
C ARG A 36 13.82 2.83 15.79
N ILE A 37 13.32 2.91 14.56
CA ILE A 37 13.87 3.74 13.48
C ILE A 37 12.95 4.94 13.27
N ALA A 38 13.54 6.13 13.16
CA ALA A 38 12.87 7.37 12.75
C ALA A 38 13.56 7.95 11.50
N ILE A 39 12.76 8.39 10.54
CA ILE A 39 13.21 9.10 9.32
C ILE A 39 12.68 10.52 9.25
N ASP A 40 11.73 10.86 10.12
CA ASP A 40 11.22 12.22 10.33
C ASP A 40 11.74 12.75 11.66
N SER A 41 12.33 13.94 11.65
CA SER A 41 12.91 14.56 12.84
C SER A 41 11.89 14.84 13.95
N ARG A 42 10.60 14.92 13.61
CA ARG A 42 9.49 15.15 14.55
C ARG A 42 9.10 13.90 15.32
N ASP A 43 9.46 12.72 14.81
CA ASP A 43 9.11 11.42 15.39
C ASP A 43 10.26 10.83 16.23
N VAL A 44 11.36 11.58 16.42
CA VAL A 44 12.55 11.13 17.15
C VAL A 44 12.33 11.19 18.64
N ASP A 45 12.67 10.10 19.34
CA ASP A 45 12.76 10.00 20.79
C ASP A 45 14.15 9.46 21.23
N SER A 46 14.35 9.28 22.54
CA SER A 46 15.62 8.84 23.09
C SER A 46 16.04 7.41 22.73
N GLU A 47 15.12 6.59 22.23
CA GLU A 47 15.34 5.19 21.86
C GLU A 47 15.44 5.00 20.32
N SER A 48 15.39 6.11 19.58
CA SER A 48 15.37 6.10 18.12
C SER A 48 16.77 6.00 17.52
N LEU A 49 16.92 5.23 16.43
CA LEU A 49 17.91 5.49 15.39
C LEU A 49 17.31 6.49 14.41
N PHE A 50 17.85 7.71 14.35
CA PHE A 50 17.48 8.63 13.28
C PHE A 50 18.28 8.30 12.01
N VAL A 51 17.60 8.09 10.89
CA VAL A 51 18.23 7.82 9.60
C VAL A 51 18.10 9.06 8.72
N ALA A 52 19.21 9.77 8.50
CA ALA A 52 19.24 10.98 7.69
C ALA A 52 19.30 10.63 6.20
N ILE A 53 18.12 10.39 5.59
CA ILE A 53 18.03 10.09 4.15
C ILE A 53 17.99 11.40 3.37
N PRO A 54 18.85 11.59 2.35
CA PRO A 54 18.74 12.72 1.42
C PRO A 54 17.52 12.52 0.53
N GLY A 55 16.55 13.42 0.63
CA GLY A 55 15.34 13.41 -0.19
C GLY A 55 15.38 14.47 -1.29
N GLU A 56 14.59 14.29 -2.34
CA GLU A 56 14.52 15.24 -3.47
C GLU A 56 14.15 16.67 -3.06
N LYS A 57 13.25 16.82 -2.09
CA LYS A 57 12.77 18.13 -1.63
C LYS A 57 13.48 18.62 -0.37
N VAL A 58 13.86 17.68 0.49
CA VAL A 58 14.44 17.98 1.81
C VAL A 58 15.50 16.94 2.12
N ASP A 59 16.73 17.40 2.37
CA ASP A 59 17.81 16.57 2.88
C ASP A 59 17.72 16.51 4.40
N ALA A 60 17.54 15.28 4.93
CA ALA A 60 17.37 15.07 6.36
C ALA A 60 18.64 15.35 7.19
N HIS A 61 19.82 15.44 6.56
CA HIS A 61 21.06 15.79 7.26
C HIS A 61 21.02 17.15 7.94
N LYS A 62 20.22 18.11 7.43
CA LYS A 62 20.06 19.43 8.08
C LYS A 62 19.43 19.36 9.47
N PHE A 63 18.74 18.26 9.80
CA PHE A 63 18.11 18.08 11.12
C PHE A 63 19.01 17.34 12.12
N VAL A 64 20.17 16.84 11.69
CA VAL A 64 21.07 16.02 12.52
C VAL A 64 21.45 16.70 13.84
N PRO A 65 21.91 17.98 13.88
CA PRO A 65 22.25 18.63 15.14
C PRO A 65 21.05 18.77 16.08
N GLN A 66 19.84 19.01 15.56
CA GLN A 66 18.62 19.12 16.34
C GLN A 66 18.25 17.78 16.98
N VAL A 67 18.21 16.69 16.20
CA VAL A 67 17.82 15.37 16.71
C VAL A 67 18.86 14.77 17.64
N ALA A 68 20.14 15.16 17.53
CA ALA A 68 21.22 14.74 18.40
C ALA A 68 21.05 15.20 19.86
N THR A 69 20.20 16.18 20.11
CA THR A 69 19.81 16.59 21.46
C THR A 69 18.80 15.63 22.10
N VAL A 70 18.18 14.77 21.31
CA VAL A 70 17.10 13.85 21.72
C VAL A 70 17.58 12.40 21.71
N THR A 71 18.22 11.95 20.60
CA THR A 71 18.69 10.56 20.45
C THR A 71 20.20 10.44 20.53
N LYS A 72 20.68 9.23 20.83
CA LYS A 72 22.10 8.87 20.89
C LYS A 72 22.63 8.16 19.65
N ALA A 73 21.77 7.84 18.67
CA ALA A 73 22.15 7.11 17.47
C ALA A 73 21.60 7.79 16.21
N ILE A 74 22.50 8.20 15.32
CA ILE A 74 22.13 8.87 14.07
C ILE A 74 22.95 8.26 12.92
N LEU A 75 22.27 7.83 11.87
CA LEU A 75 22.87 7.31 10.65
C LEU A 75 22.99 8.43 9.61
N VAL A 76 24.20 8.67 9.12
CA VAL A 76 24.51 9.75 8.17
C VAL A 76 25.35 9.23 7.00
N GLU A 77 25.25 9.86 5.83
CA GLU A 77 26.13 9.60 4.69
C GLU A 77 27.02 10.80 4.31
N GLU A 78 26.92 11.89 5.08
CA GLU A 78 27.69 13.12 4.89
C GLU A 78 28.76 13.26 5.98
N ASP A 79 29.82 14.00 5.67
CA ASP A 79 30.86 14.37 6.63
C ASP A 79 30.37 15.48 7.57
N GLU A 80 30.99 15.58 8.75
CA GLU A 80 30.66 16.57 9.79
C GLU A 80 30.55 17.98 9.23
N SER A 81 31.55 18.42 8.43
CA SER A 81 31.56 19.75 7.84
C SER A 81 30.39 20.03 6.91
N THR A 82 29.96 19.04 6.15
CA THR A 82 28.78 19.14 5.27
C THR A 82 27.49 19.22 6.07
N ILE A 83 27.36 18.42 7.13
CA ILE A 83 26.19 18.43 8.02
C ILE A 83 26.07 19.79 8.72
N LEU A 84 27.17 20.32 9.25
CA LEU A 84 27.19 21.64 9.89
C LEU A 84 26.77 22.75 8.93
N ALA A 85 27.28 22.72 7.70
CA ALA A 85 26.90 23.69 6.66
C ALA A 85 25.43 23.60 6.27
N LYS A 86 24.87 22.37 6.14
CA LYS A 86 23.45 22.15 5.80
C LYS A 86 22.51 22.58 6.93
N ALA A 87 22.96 22.48 8.17
CA ALA A 87 22.16 22.81 9.35
C ALA A 87 22.35 24.26 9.82
N ASP A 88 23.32 25.00 9.25
CA ASP A 88 23.68 26.37 9.64
C ASP A 88 24.03 26.48 11.13
N VAL A 89 24.94 25.59 11.60
CA VAL A 89 25.42 25.55 12.98
C VAL A 89 26.96 25.34 13.01
N ASP A 90 27.59 25.76 14.10
CA ASP A 90 29.05 25.68 14.23
C ASP A 90 29.56 24.33 14.76
N ASN A 91 28.75 23.60 15.51
CA ASN A 91 29.15 22.37 16.19
C ASN A 91 28.04 21.33 16.24
N MET A 92 28.41 20.04 16.18
CA MET A 92 27.53 18.93 16.50
C MET A 92 27.54 18.62 18.01
N PRO A 93 26.41 18.23 18.62
CA PRO A 93 26.37 17.75 19.99
C PRO A 93 27.36 16.59 20.21
N GLU A 94 28.13 16.67 21.30
CA GLU A 94 29.09 15.63 21.68
C GLU A 94 28.37 14.41 22.30
N ASN A 95 29.07 13.27 22.41
CA ASN A 95 28.56 12.04 23.03
C ASN A 95 27.29 11.48 22.34
N THR A 96 27.18 11.65 21.03
CA THR A 96 26.19 11.05 20.15
C THR A 96 26.91 10.20 19.10
N ALA A 97 26.41 9.00 18.84
CA ALA A 97 26.98 8.12 17.83
C ALA A 97 26.45 8.54 16.44
N TYR A 98 27.21 9.38 15.76
CA TYR A 98 26.99 9.69 14.34
C TYR A 98 27.64 8.58 13.52
N ILE A 99 26.83 7.63 13.08
CA ILE A 99 27.27 6.46 12.33
C ILE A 99 27.33 6.83 10.85
N LYS A 100 28.54 7.06 10.35
CA LYS A 100 28.76 7.36 8.94
C LYS A 100 28.78 6.08 8.11
N VAL A 101 28.05 6.11 6.99
CA VAL A 101 27.97 5.05 5.97
C VAL A 101 28.08 5.66 4.58
N ASP A 102 28.27 4.83 3.55
CA ASP A 102 28.33 5.29 2.17
C ASP A 102 26.94 5.69 1.64
N ASN A 103 25.89 5.01 2.10
CA ASN A 103 24.50 5.29 1.73
C ASN A 103 23.55 4.90 2.87
N THR A 104 22.78 5.88 3.36
CA THR A 104 21.87 5.71 4.50
C THR A 104 20.68 4.81 4.19
N LEU A 105 20.17 4.82 2.96
CA LEU A 105 19.08 3.93 2.53
C LEU A 105 19.55 2.47 2.48
N GLU A 106 20.72 2.19 1.92
CA GLU A 106 21.27 0.82 1.91
C GLU A 106 21.55 0.33 3.33
N ALA A 107 22.07 1.20 4.21
CA ALA A 107 22.29 0.84 5.60
C ALA A 107 20.98 0.52 6.33
N LEU A 108 19.91 1.29 6.10
CA LEU A 108 18.56 0.98 6.58
C LEU A 108 18.06 -0.38 6.08
N GLN A 109 18.29 -0.70 4.80
CA GLN A 109 17.93 -2.00 4.20
C GLN A 109 18.71 -3.16 4.82
N ARG A 110 20.00 -2.96 5.17
CA ARG A 110 20.81 -3.95 5.91
C ARG A 110 20.25 -4.20 7.31
N ILE A 111 19.80 -3.16 8.01
CA ILE A 111 19.13 -3.31 9.32
C ILE A 111 17.85 -4.14 9.18
N GLY A 112 17.00 -3.82 8.19
CA GLY A 112 15.81 -4.61 7.89
C GLY A 112 16.15 -6.08 7.61
N THR A 113 17.15 -6.34 6.75
CA THR A 113 17.61 -7.68 6.42
C THR A 113 18.12 -8.46 7.65
N TYR A 114 18.85 -7.79 8.55
CA TYR A 114 19.31 -8.38 9.80
C TYR A 114 18.13 -8.80 10.69
N CYS A 115 17.13 -7.93 10.86
CA CYS A 115 15.93 -8.22 11.63
C CYS A 115 15.13 -9.38 11.02
N ARG A 116 14.99 -9.42 9.68
CA ARG A 116 14.33 -10.52 8.96
C ARG A 116 15.03 -11.85 9.17
N ASN A 117 16.36 -11.88 9.17
CA ASN A 117 17.13 -13.10 9.35
C ASN A 117 16.97 -13.72 10.76
N LYS A 118 16.56 -12.94 11.75
CA LYS A 118 16.21 -13.42 13.10
C LYS A 118 14.76 -13.94 13.19
N TYR A 119 13.91 -13.62 12.22
CA TYR A 119 12.51 -14.06 12.20
C TYR A 119 12.38 -15.40 11.49
N THR A 120 11.86 -16.41 12.19
CA THR A 120 11.83 -17.81 11.73
C THR A 120 10.46 -18.25 11.22
N SER A 121 9.40 -17.50 11.50
CA SER A 121 8.04 -17.82 11.06
C SER A 121 7.81 -17.44 9.59
N LYS A 122 6.70 -17.92 9.03
CA LYS A 122 6.36 -17.71 7.61
C LYS A 122 6.09 -16.24 7.29
N VAL A 123 6.59 -15.79 6.15
CA VAL A 123 6.38 -14.42 5.64
C VAL A 123 5.63 -14.49 4.32
N VAL A 124 4.49 -13.79 4.27
CA VAL A 124 3.67 -13.60 3.08
C VAL A 124 4.01 -12.23 2.47
N GLY A 125 4.55 -12.20 1.26
CA GLY A 125 4.76 -10.98 0.49
C GLY A 125 3.56 -10.69 -0.42
N VAL A 126 3.06 -9.45 -0.44
CA VAL A 126 1.92 -9.06 -1.28
C VAL A 126 2.31 -7.93 -2.21
N THR A 127 2.13 -8.13 -3.52
CA THR A 127 2.36 -7.11 -4.55
C THR A 127 1.25 -7.09 -5.60
N GLY A 128 1.30 -6.13 -6.51
CA GLY A 128 0.36 -5.93 -7.61
C GLY A 128 0.23 -4.46 -7.98
N SER A 129 -0.48 -4.14 -9.04
CA SER A 129 -0.72 -2.75 -9.43
C SER A 129 -1.80 -2.12 -8.55
N VAL A 130 -2.91 -2.83 -8.31
CA VAL A 130 -4.05 -2.43 -7.49
C VAL A 130 -4.38 -3.54 -6.49
N GLY A 131 -5.01 -3.21 -5.36
CA GLY A 131 -5.50 -4.18 -4.37
C GLY A 131 -4.48 -4.66 -3.34
N LYS A 132 -3.19 -4.30 -3.44
CA LYS A 132 -2.13 -4.72 -2.50
C LYS A 132 -2.50 -4.53 -1.03
N THR A 133 -2.86 -3.31 -0.65
CA THR A 133 -3.15 -2.96 0.75
C THR A 133 -4.34 -3.74 1.28
N THR A 134 -5.45 -3.77 0.54
CA THR A 134 -6.65 -4.49 0.96
C THR A 134 -6.40 -6.01 1.03
N THR A 135 -5.68 -6.57 0.04
CA THR A 135 -5.30 -8.01 0.08
C THR A 135 -4.40 -8.31 1.27
N ARG A 136 -3.40 -7.46 1.56
CA ARG A 136 -2.53 -7.59 2.72
C ARG A 136 -3.35 -7.54 4.02
N GLU A 137 -4.29 -6.62 4.13
CA GLU A 137 -5.17 -6.50 5.30
C GLU A 137 -6.06 -7.72 5.47
N MET A 138 -6.69 -8.19 4.39
CA MET A 138 -7.53 -9.39 4.42
C MET A 138 -6.73 -10.66 4.75
N ILE A 139 -5.53 -10.83 4.18
CA ILE A 139 -4.63 -11.93 4.58
C ILE A 139 -4.28 -11.82 6.07
N SER A 140 -3.89 -10.63 6.53
CA SER A 140 -3.58 -10.40 7.93
C SER A 140 -4.75 -10.70 8.86
N CYS A 141 -5.97 -10.27 8.49
CA CYS A 141 -7.20 -10.54 9.23
C CYS A 141 -7.52 -12.04 9.30
N ALA A 142 -7.44 -12.73 8.15
CA ALA A 142 -7.69 -14.17 8.05
C ALA A 142 -6.67 -14.99 8.86
N LEU A 143 -5.37 -14.67 8.78
CA LEU A 143 -4.35 -15.33 9.57
C LEU A 143 -4.51 -15.02 11.06
N ALA A 144 -4.74 -13.75 11.43
CA ALA A 144 -4.88 -13.31 12.82
C ALA A 144 -6.08 -13.94 13.54
N SER A 145 -7.11 -14.40 12.81
CA SER A 145 -8.21 -15.16 13.38
C SER A 145 -7.80 -16.56 13.89
N ASN A 146 -6.60 -17.02 13.51
CA ASN A 146 -6.07 -18.35 13.83
C ASN A 146 -4.78 -18.28 14.64
N ILE A 147 -3.85 -17.42 14.25
CA ILE A 147 -2.47 -17.35 14.79
C ILE A 147 -2.03 -15.89 14.97
N PRO A 148 -1.16 -15.59 15.96
CA PRO A 148 -0.56 -14.25 16.09
C PRO A 148 0.14 -13.85 14.79
N THR A 149 -0.28 -12.72 14.22
CA THR A 149 0.17 -12.28 12.89
C THR A 149 0.68 -10.84 12.93
N PHE A 150 1.91 -10.65 12.45
CA PHE A 150 2.49 -9.33 12.20
C PHE A 150 2.11 -8.84 10.79
N SER A 151 1.92 -7.55 10.59
CA SER A 151 1.69 -7.02 9.24
C SER A 151 2.22 -5.60 9.02
N THR A 152 2.44 -5.24 7.76
CA THR A 152 2.74 -3.86 7.36
C THR A 152 1.67 -2.91 7.86
N SER A 153 2.07 -1.83 8.52
CA SER A 153 1.17 -0.76 8.95
C SER A 153 1.08 0.33 7.88
N GLY A 154 -0.12 0.82 7.63
CA GLY A 154 -0.35 1.89 6.65
C GLY A 154 0.15 1.52 5.25
N ASN A 155 0.94 2.42 4.66
CA ASN A 155 1.52 2.29 3.33
C ASN A 155 3.06 2.10 3.35
N MET A 156 3.61 1.54 4.42
CA MET A 156 5.06 1.32 4.59
C MET A 156 5.56 0.16 3.71
N ASN A 157 5.37 0.28 2.40
CA ASN A 157 5.57 -0.76 1.38
C ASN A 157 6.72 -0.49 0.40
N SER A 158 7.38 0.70 0.50
CA SER A 158 8.47 1.14 -0.38
C SER A 158 9.84 0.65 0.10
N GLN A 159 10.89 0.99 -0.63
CA GLN A 159 12.29 0.70 -0.26
C GLN A 159 12.73 1.32 1.08
N ILE A 160 12.02 2.35 1.56
CA ILE A 160 12.20 2.94 2.90
C ILE A 160 11.23 2.28 3.90
N GLY A 161 9.97 2.12 3.53
CA GLY A 161 8.93 1.62 4.42
C GLY A 161 9.08 0.17 4.81
N VAL A 162 9.48 -0.70 3.88
CA VAL A 162 9.67 -2.14 4.12
C VAL A 162 10.75 -2.41 5.17
N PRO A 163 11.99 -1.86 5.08
CA PRO A 163 12.98 -2.12 6.12
C PRO A 163 12.57 -1.58 7.51
N ILE A 164 11.86 -0.44 7.58
CA ILE A 164 11.30 0.06 8.85
C ILE A 164 10.23 -0.90 9.39
N THR A 165 9.36 -1.41 8.54
CA THR A 165 8.36 -2.42 8.92
C THR A 165 9.04 -3.68 9.45
N ILE A 166 9.99 -4.24 8.70
CA ILE A 166 10.71 -5.47 9.05
C ILE A 166 11.56 -5.28 10.31
N SER A 167 12.06 -4.06 10.59
CA SER A 167 12.80 -3.80 11.84
C SER A 167 11.97 -4.09 13.10
N LYS A 168 10.65 -4.07 13.00
CA LYS A 168 9.69 -4.31 14.09
C LYS A 168 9.17 -5.76 14.15
N ILE A 169 9.54 -6.62 13.19
CA ILE A 169 8.95 -7.95 13.03
C ILE A 169 9.16 -8.86 14.24
N ASN A 170 10.21 -8.59 15.03
CA ASN A 170 10.57 -9.34 16.23
C ASN A 170 10.14 -8.64 17.54
N ASP A 171 9.45 -7.49 17.48
CA ASP A 171 9.08 -6.73 18.67
C ASP A 171 8.01 -7.45 19.49
N THR A 172 7.11 -8.14 18.81
CA THR A 172 6.09 -9.00 19.42
C THR A 172 6.15 -10.41 18.81
N PRO A 173 5.95 -11.48 19.61
CA PRO A 173 5.88 -12.82 19.07
C PRO A 173 4.77 -12.95 18.03
N SER A 174 5.11 -13.47 16.86
CA SER A 174 4.15 -13.77 15.80
C SER A 174 4.54 -15.03 15.05
N GLU A 175 3.53 -15.79 14.61
CA GLU A 175 3.68 -17.05 13.89
C GLU A 175 3.58 -16.89 12.37
N ALA A 176 3.17 -15.70 11.92
CA ALA A 176 3.19 -15.28 10.53
C ALA A 176 3.42 -13.77 10.41
N ALA A 177 3.92 -13.34 9.26
CA ALA A 177 4.03 -11.93 8.90
C ALA A 177 3.47 -11.69 7.49
N VAL A 178 2.74 -10.59 7.29
CA VAL A 178 2.18 -10.18 5.98
C VAL A 178 2.79 -8.85 5.58
N ILE A 179 3.62 -8.84 4.55
CA ILE A 179 4.40 -7.67 4.13
C ILE A 179 3.94 -7.18 2.77
N GLU A 180 3.49 -5.94 2.71
CA GLU A 180 3.18 -5.28 1.44
C GLU A 180 4.46 -4.82 0.76
N MET A 181 4.63 -5.17 -0.53
CA MET A 181 5.82 -4.89 -1.33
C MET A 181 5.43 -4.06 -2.55
N GLY A 182 5.57 -2.75 -2.45
CA GLY A 182 5.27 -1.76 -3.47
C GLY A 182 6.53 -1.32 -4.22
N ILE A 183 6.44 -1.25 -5.55
CA ILE A 183 7.53 -0.78 -6.41
C ILE A 183 7.02 0.23 -7.42
N SER A 184 7.87 1.19 -7.76
CA SER A 184 7.63 2.19 -8.79
C SER A 184 8.74 2.25 -9.85
N GLU A 185 9.87 1.57 -9.65
CA GLU A 185 11.06 1.64 -10.50
C GLU A 185 11.61 0.25 -10.83
N PRO A 186 12.34 0.09 -11.95
CA PRO A 186 13.03 -1.16 -12.29
C PRO A 186 14.05 -1.57 -11.22
N GLY A 187 14.10 -2.87 -10.90
CA GLY A 187 14.99 -3.42 -9.87
C GLY A 187 14.52 -3.18 -8.43
N GLY A 188 13.41 -2.47 -8.23
CA GLY A 188 12.84 -2.20 -6.91
C GLY A 188 12.42 -3.47 -6.18
N MET A 189 11.81 -4.42 -6.89
CA MET A 189 11.38 -5.68 -6.27
C MET A 189 12.55 -6.55 -5.84
N ASP A 190 13.65 -6.57 -6.58
CA ASP A 190 14.86 -7.32 -6.19
C ASP A 190 15.42 -6.82 -4.85
N LYS A 191 15.43 -5.49 -4.63
CA LYS A 191 15.85 -4.89 -3.36
C LYS A 191 14.90 -5.28 -2.22
N LEU A 192 13.59 -5.23 -2.45
CA LEU A 192 12.60 -5.60 -1.44
C LEU A 192 12.66 -7.10 -1.09
N THR A 193 12.83 -7.99 -2.08
CA THR A 193 12.92 -9.43 -1.84
C THR A 193 14.18 -9.84 -1.08
N GLN A 194 15.29 -9.10 -1.23
CA GLN A 194 16.49 -9.31 -0.41
C GLN A 194 16.23 -9.07 1.08
N ILE A 195 15.35 -8.10 1.39
CA ILE A 195 14.97 -7.77 2.77
C ILE A 195 13.91 -8.74 3.28
N VAL A 196 12.80 -8.91 2.54
CA VAL A 196 11.60 -9.62 3.00
C VAL A 196 11.76 -11.13 2.96
N LYS A 197 12.40 -11.68 1.90
CA LYS A 197 12.56 -13.13 1.67
C LYS A 197 11.23 -13.86 1.93
N PRO A 198 10.19 -13.63 1.11
CA PRO A 198 8.88 -14.21 1.37
C PRO A 198 8.89 -15.72 1.20
N ASP A 199 8.17 -16.44 2.07
CA ASP A 199 7.88 -17.87 1.93
C ASP A 199 6.67 -18.09 1.02
N ILE A 200 5.74 -17.15 1.06
CA ILE A 200 4.51 -17.13 0.25
C ILE A 200 4.45 -15.77 -0.43
N ALA A 201 4.11 -15.75 -1.72
CA ALA A 201 3.91 -14.51 -2.47
C ALA A 201 2.50 -14.46 -3.04
N VAL A 202 1.90 -13.27 -3.04
CA VAL A 202 0.61 -13.00 -3.67
C VAL A 202 0.75 -11.86 -4.66
N VAL A 203 0.33 -12.07 -5.91
CA VAL A 203 0.28 -11.03 -6.94
C VAL A 203 -1.18 -10.78 -7.31
N THR A 204 -1.66 -9.56 -7.05
CA THR A 204 -3.09 -9.24 -7.16
C THR A 204 -3.54 -9.04 -8.60
N ILE A 205 -2.97 -8.05 -9.29
CA ILE A 205 -3.32 -7.72 -10.68
C ILE A 205 -2.18 -6.93 -11.35
N ILE A 206 -2.05 -7.06 -12.66
CA ILE A 206 -1.14 -6.27 -13.50
C ILE A 206 -1.94 -5.17 -14.22
N GLY A 207 -1.93 -3.99 -13.66
CA GLY A 207 -2.57 -2.80 -14.22
C GLY A 207 -1.54 -1.79 -14.74
N LYS A 208 -1.97 -0.54 -14.92
CA LYS A 208 -1.17 0.55 -15.50
C LYS A 208 -0.45 1.42 -14.47
N ALA A 209 -0.57 1.14 -13.15
CA ALA A 209 0.13 1.90 -12.12
C ALA A 209 1.65 1.83 -12.33
N HIS A 210 2.33 3.00 -12.28
CA HIS A 210 3.78 3.17 -12.49
C HIS A 210 4.26 2.81 -13.92
N ILE A 211 3.38 2.84 -14.94
CA ILE A 211 3.73 2.51 -16.32
C ILE A 211 4.76 3.48 -16.90
N GLU A 212 4.78 4.72 -16.42
CA GLU A 212 5.78 5.72 -16.77
C GLU A 212 7.21 5.24 -16.55
N PHE A 213 7.47 4.56 -15.44
CA PHE A 213 8.81 4.10 -15.05
C PHE A 213 9.12 2.68 -15.53
N LEU A 214 8.10 1.83 -15.65
CA LEU A 214 8.25 0.41 -15.99
C LEU A 214 7.98 0.12 -17.46
N GLY A 215 7.60 1.14 -18.25
CA GLY A 215 7.52 1.15 -19.72
C GLY A 215 6.31 0.45 -20.31
N SER A 216 5.93 -0.73 -19.83
CA SER A 216 4.81 -1.52 -20.36
C SER A 216 4.14 -2.38 -19.30
N LYS A 217 2.97 -2.94 -19.60
CA LYS A 217 2.32 -3.92 -18.71
C LYS A 217 3.18 -5.18 -18.52
N GLU A 218 3.89 -5.61 -19.54
CA GLU A 218 4.86 -6.71 -19.48
C GLU A 218 6.01 -6.36 -18.52
N GLY A 219 6.57 -5.15 -18.61
CA GLY A 219 7.59 -4.65 -17.68
C GLY A 219 7.09 -4.61 -16.25
N ILE A 220 5.85 -4.15 -16.03
CA ILE A 220 5.21 -4.14 -14.71
C ILE A 220 5.05 -5.58 -14.16
N ARG A 221 4.58 -6.51 -15.00
CA ARG A 221 4.44 -7.93 -14.64
C ARG A 221 5.78 -8.53 -14.23
N ASP A 222 6.78 -8.38 -15.08
CA ASP A 222 8.09 -8.99 -14.90
C ASP A 222 8.79 -8.45 -13.66
N GLU A 223 8.69 -7.13 -13.43
CA GLU A 223 9.23 -6.53 -12.21
C GLU A 223 8.51 -7.03 -10.94
N LYS A 224 7.16 -7.13 -10.94
CA LYS A 224 6.41 -7.64 -9.80
C LYS A 224 6.66 -9.13 -9.54
N LEU A 225 6.85 -9.92 -10.59
CA LEU A 225 7.16 -11.35 -10.47
C LEU A 225 8.53 -11.62 -9.85
N ARG A 226 9.45 -10.65 -9.81
CA ARG A 226 10.70 -10.79 -9.07
C ARG A 226 10.49 -11.01 -7.57
N ILE A 227 9.25 -10.85 -7.07
CA ILE A 227 8.88 -11.22 -5.69
C ILE A 227 9.23 -12.68 -5.36
N ILE A 228 9.24 -13.56 -6.37
CA ILE A 228 9.60 -14.99 -6.19
C ILE A 228 11.12 -15.23 -6.16
N GLY A 229 11.94 -14.23 -6.49
CA GLY A 229 13.38 -14.40 -6.73
C GLY A 229 14.22 -14.83 -5.51
N ARG A 230 13.68 -14.72 -4.30
CA ARG A 230 14.33 -15.12 -3.04
C ARG A 230 13.46 -16.03 -2.18
N MET A 231 12.49 -16.68 -2.79
CA MET A 231 11.65 -17.68 -2.11
C MET A 231 12.45 -18.96 -1.85
N SER A 232 12.09 -19.67 -0.78
CA SER A 232 12.61 -21.03 -0.52
C SER A 232 12.06 -22.02 -1.55
N GLU A 233 12.69 -23.19 -1.67
CA GLU A 233 12.22 -24.28 -2.56
C GLU A 233 10.80 -24.75 -2.21
N ASP A 234 10.41 -24.65 -0.94
CA ASP A 234 9.07 -24.96 -0.44
C ASP A 234 8.09 -23.78 -0.55
N GLY A 235 8.53 -22.66 -1.10
CA GLY A 235 7.71 -21.47 -1.27
C GLY A 235 6.61 -21.63 -2.30
N ALA A 236 5.53 -20.83 -2.19
CA ALA A 236 4.41 -20.83 -3.13
C ALA A 236 4.02 -19.41 -3.54
N VAL A 237 3.64 -19.25 -4.81
CA VAL A 237 3.07 -18.00 -5.33
C VAL A 237 1.60 -18.19 -5.69
N PHE A 238 0.78 -17.22 -5.30
CA PHE A 238 -0.64 -17.14 -5.59
C PHE A 238 -0.88 -16.04 -6.61
N LEU A 239 -1.40 -16.40 -7.78
CA LEU A 239 -1.63 -15.51 -8.91
C LEU A 239 -3.13 -15.39 -9.19
N ASN A 240 -3.58 -14.19 -9.52
CA ASN A 240 -4.95 -13.95 -9.93
C ASN A 240 -5.21 -14.56 -11.33
N ALA A 241 -6.09 -15.57 -11.41
CA ALA A 241 -6.47 -16.25 -12.65
C ALA A 241 -7.35 -15.38 -13.56
N ASP A 242 -7.98 -14.34 -13.03
CA ASP A 242 -8.82 -13.43 -13.79
C ASP A 242 -7.99 -12.34 -14.48
N ASP A 243 -6.68 -12.27 -14.18
CA ASP A 243 -5.71 -11.46 -14.91
C ASP A 243 -5.05 -12.29 -16.03
N PRO A 244 -5.30 -11.96 -17.31
CA PRO A 244 -4.76 -12.74 -18.45
C PRO A 244 -3.23 -12.82 -18.46
N MET A 245 -2.53 -11.78 -17.99
CA MET A 245 -1.06 -11.73 -17.97
C MET A 245 -0.48 -12.63 -16.89
N LEU A 246 -1.16 -12.77 -15.76
CA LEU A 246 -0.79 -13.69 -14.67
C LEU A 246 -1.18 -15.13 -15.03
N PHE A 247 -2.40 -15.35 -15.55
CA PHE A 247 -2.87 -16.68 -15.92
C PHE A 247 -2.02 -17.32 -17.04
N ALA A 248 -1.51 -16.51 -17.97
CA ALA A 248 -0.58 -16.97 -19.02
C ALA A 248 0.73 -17.58 -18.47
N LEU A 249 1.02 -17.44 -17.16
CA LEU A 249 2.19 -18.02 -16.50
C LEU A 249 1.95 -19.44 -15.98
N LYS A 250 0.76 -20.02 -16.17
CA LYS A 250 0.42 -21.39 -15.73
C LYS A 250 1.46 -22.39 -16.25
N GLY A 251 2.12 -23.09 -15.33
CA GLY A 251 3.18 -24.07 -15.62
C GLY A 251 4.51 -23.50 -16.10
N LYS A 252 4.76 -22.18 -15.97
CA LYS A 252 5.99 -21.53 -16.46
C LYS A 252 6.92 -21.03 -15.35
N LEU A 253 6.46 -20.95 -14.11
CA LEU A 253 7.28 -20.45 -13.00
C LEU A 253 8.04 -21.57 -12.30
N PRO A 254 9.24 -21.27 -11.74
CA PRO A 254 10.10 -22.29 -11.10
C PRO A 254 9.68 -22.62 -9.66
N VAL A 255 8.56 -22.06 -9.18
CA VAL A 255 8.04 -22.25 -7.82
C VAL A 255 6.63 -22.84 -7.86
N LYS A 256 6.16 -23.42 -6.75
CA LYS A 256 4.77 -23.87 -6.63
C LYS A 256 3.85 -22.69 -6.93
N THR A 257 2.96 -22.85 -7.89
CA THR A 257 2.08 -21.77 -8.35
C THR A 257 0.63 -22.21 -8.21
N TYR A 258 -0.15 -21.41 -7.49
CA TYR A 258 -1.58 -21.57 -7.33
C TYR A 258 -2.30 -20.38 -7.95
N PHE A 259 -3.45 -20.66 -8.53
CA PHE A 259 -4.30 -19.64 -9.14
C PHE A 259 -5.58 -19.45 -8.34
N TYR A 260 -5.95 -18.20 -8.09
CA TYR A 260 -7.21 -17.85 -7.46
C TYR A 260 -8.02 -16.91 -8.36
N GLY A 261 -9.32 -17.03 -8.37
CA GLY A 261 -10.18 -16.20 -9.24
C GLY A 261 -11.58 -16.75 -9.44
N THR A 262 -12.32 -16.12 -10.35
CA THR A 262 -13.60 -16.61 -10.85
C THR A 262 -13.42 -17.57 -12.04
N ASN A 263 -12.21 -17.58 -12.62
CA ASN A 263 -11.85 -18.46 -13.73
C ASN A 263 -12.06 -19.93 -13.33
N PRO A 264 -12.79 -20.74 -14.14
CA PRO A 264 -13.04 -22.16 -13.84
C PRO A 264 -11.78 -23.02 -13.71
N GLU A 265 -10.66 -22.58 -14.28
CA GLU A 265 -9.38 -23.28 -14.19
C GLU A 265 -8.50 -22.85 -13.02
N ALA A 266 -9.00 -21.97 -12.13
CA ALA A 266 -8.30 -21.59 -10.92
C ALA A 266 -8.38 -22.71 -9.87
N ASP A 267 -7.32 -22.83 -9.05
CA ASP A 267 -7.26 -23.79 -7.95
C ASP A 267 -8.20 -23.40 -6.82
N TYR A 268 -8.28 -22.10 -6.54
CA TYR A 268 -9.17 -21.49 -5.55
C TYR A 268 -10.18 -20.60 -6.27
N ARG A 269 -11.48 -20.91 -6.15
CA ARG A 269 -12.50 -20.21 -6.92
C ARG A 269 -13.52 -19.52 -6.05
N ALA A 270 -14.02 -18.39 -6.53
CA ALA A 270 -15.23 -17.75 -6.06
C ALA A 270 -16.37 -18.09 -7.02
N GLU A 271 -17.39 -18.82 -6.51
CA GLU A 271 -18.60 -19.20 -7.24
C GLU A 271 -19.82 -18.53 -6.59
N ASN A 272 -20.95 -18.45 -7.32
CA ASN A 272 -22.22 -17.92 -6.81
C ASN A 272 -22.09 -16.55 -6.13
N ILE A 273 -21.39 -15.63 -6.80
CA ILE A 273 -21.17 -14.28 -6.27
C ILE A 273 -22.50 -13.52 -6.32
N VAL A 274 -22.92 -13.02 -5.18
CA VAL A 274 -24.13 -12.20 -5.01
C VAL A 274 -23.72 -10.81 -4.52
N PHE A 275 -24.28 -9.79 -5.13
CA PHE A 275 -24.11 -8.39 -4.75
C PHE A 275 -25.42 -7.88 -4.16
N GLU A 276 -25.36 -7.37 -2.96
CA GLU A 276 -26.49 -6.73 -2.30
C GLU A 276 -26.02 -5.43 -1.64
N ASN A 277 -26.56 -4.31 -2.13
CA ASN A 277 -26.19 -2.95 -1.68
C ASN A 277 -24.66 -2.71 -1.66
N GLY A 278 -23.96 -3.19 -2.70
CA GLY A 278 -22.51 -3.05 -2.85
C GLY A 278 -21.66 -4.04 -2.06
N TYR A 279 -22.25 -4.79 -1.13
CA TYR A 279 -21.58 -5.86 -0.38
C TYR A 279 -21.62 -7.18 -1.13
N ASN A 280 -20.70 -8.09 -0.80
CA ASN A 280 -20.53 -9.33 -1.53
C ASN A 280 -20.68 -10.55 -0.63
N THR A 281 -21.42 -11.55 -1.14
CA THR A 281 -21.42 -12.92 -0.62
C THR A 281 -21.02 -13.84 -1.75
N TYR A 282 -20.17 -14.82 -1.48
CA TYR A 282 -19.78 -15.81 -2.49
C TYR A 282 -19.51 -17.18 -1.88
N THR A 283 -19.45 -18.22 -2.71
CA THR A 283 -19.01 -19.55 -2.32
C THR A 283 -17.53 -19.70 -2.65
N PHE A 284 -16.67 -19.83 -1.63
CA PHE A 284 -15.30 -20.29 -1.77
C PHE A 284 -15.28 -21.76 -2.14
N VAL A 285 -14.46 -22.15 -3.12
CA VAL A 285 -14.33 -23.53 -3.60
C VAL A 285 -12.86 -23.87 -3.80
N HIS A 286 -12.40 -24.93 -3.12
CA HIS A 286 -11.11 -25.57 -3.37
C HIS A 286 -11.26 -27.08 -3.29
N GLY A 287 -10.99 -27.80 -4.38
CA GLY A 287 -11.24 -29.25 -4.47
C GLY A 287 -12.71 -29.60 -4.19
N LYS A 288 -12.95 -30.28 -3.05
CA LYS A 288 -14.32 -30.65 -2.58
C LYS A 288 -14.85 -29.68 -1.53
N ASP A 289 -14.00 -28.82 -1.01
CA ASP A 289 -14.37 -27.91 0.08
C ASP A 289 -15.13 -26.71 -0.46
N LYS A 290 -16.24 -26.39 0.19
CA LYS A 290 -17.09 -25.25 -0.11
C LYS A 290 -17.46 -24.52 1.17
N LEU A 291 -17.32 -23.17 1.13
CA LEU A 291 -17.62 -22.31 2.26
C LEU A 291 -18.30 -21.02 1.77
N ILE A 292 -19.37 -20.61 2.44
CA ILE A 292 -20.01 -19.32 2.18
C ILE A 292 -19.17 -18.23 2.87
N VAL A 293 -18.87 -17.17 2.14
CA VAL A 293 -18.07 -16.04 2.59
C VAL A 293 -18.86 -14.75 2.45
N ASN A 294 -19.03 -14.02 3.55
CA ASN A 294 -19.68 -12.72 3.59
C ASN A 294 -18.62 -11.63 3.80
N LEU A 295 -18.63 -10.59 2.96
CA LEU A 295 -17.68 -9.48 3.05
C LEU A 295 -18.38 -8.22 3.58
N ASN A 296 -17.78 -7.59 4.60
CA ASN A 296 -18.23 -6.30 5.13
C ASN A 296 -17.52 -5.12 4.46
N VAL A 297 -17.16 -5.24 3.17
CA VAL A 297 -16.55 -4.19 2.36
C VAL A 297 -17.15 -4.15 0.98
N LEU A 298 -17.23 -2.94 0.41
CA LEU A 298 -17.83 -2.69 -0.89
C LEU A 298 -16.96 -3.18 -2.05
N GLY A 299 -17.63 -3.53 -3.16
CA GLY A 299 -16.99 -3.69 -4.47
C GLY A 299 -16.54 -5.12 -4.78
N GLN A 300 -16.79 -5.50 -6.03
CA GLN A 300 -16.53 -6.83 -6.60
C GLN A 300 -15.07 -7.29 -6.47
N HIS A 301 -14.13 -6.35 -6.59
CA HIS A 301 -12.71 -6.63 -6.49
C HIS A 301 -12.31 -7.20 -5.12
N ASN A 302 -13.11 -6.95 -4.07
CA ASN A 302 -12.85 -7.50 -2.74
C ASN A 302 -13.17 -8.99 -2.61
N VAL A 303 -13.96 -9.55 -3.52
CA VAL A 303 -14.09 -11.01 -3.65
C VAL A 303 -12.73 -11.64 -3.95
N LEU A 304 -11.99 -11.09 -4.92
CA LEU A 304 -10.66 -11.60 -5.28
C LEU A 304 -9.63 -11.37 -4.17
N ASN A 305 -9.68 -10.22 -3.48
CA ASN A 305 -8.78 -9.93 -2.37
C ASN A 305 -8.99 -10.91 -1.20
N SER A 306 -10.25 -11.19 -0.83
CA SER A 306 -10.60 -12.16 0.21
C SER A 306 -10.32 -13.61 -0.20
N LEU A 307 -10.53 -13.93 -1.48
CA LEU A 307 -10.21 -15.25 -2.02
C LEU A 307 -8.71 -15.56 -1.93
N ALA A 308 -7.85 -14.58 -2.25
CA ALA A 308 -6.41 -14.69 -2.05
C ALA A 308 -6.05 -14.94 -0.57
N ALA A 309 -6.75 -14.26 0.36
CA ALA A 309 -6.52 -14.43 1.79
C ALA A 309 -6.92 -15.83 2.28
N LEU A 310 -8.04 -16.36 1.82
CA LEU A 310 -8.46 -17.74 2.12
C LEU A 310 -7.53 -18.77 1.49
N ALA A 311 -7.08 -18.55 0.25
CA ALA A 311 -6.11 -19.43 -0.41
C ALA A 311 -4.78 -19.54 0.36
N VAL A 312 -4.27 -18.42 0.86
CA VAL A 312 -3.08 -18.39 1.73
C VAL A 312 -3.35 -19.11 3.06
N SER A 313 -4.53 -18.89 3.67
CA SER A 313 -4.91 -19.55 4.93
C SER A 313 -5.02 -21.06 4.78
N ASP A 314 -5.63 -21.54 3.69
CA ASP A 314 -5.74 -22.95 3.35
C ASP A 314 -4.36 -23.59 3.14
N TYR A 315 -3.50 -22.93 2.35
CA TYR A 315 -2.12 -23.40 2.12
C TYR A 315 -1.30 -23.52 3.41
N MET A 316 -1.57 -22.64 4.37
CA MET A 316 -0.95 -22.69 5.70
C MET A 316 -1.61 -23.72 6.65
N GLY A 317 -2.67 -24.42 6.22
CA GLY A 317 -3.36 -25.43 7.02
C GLY A 317 -4.21 -24.84 8.16
N LEU A 318 -4.69 -23.60 8.02
CA LEU A 318 -5.46 -22.90 9.04
C LEU A 318 -6.96 -23.16 8.89
N ASP A 319 -7.72 -22.89 9.96
CA ASP A 319 -9.19 -23.03 9.98
C ASP A 319 -9.84 -21.97 9.07
N LEU A 320 -10.32 -22.43 7.90
CA LEU A 320 -10.96 -21.57 6.90
C LEU A 320 -12.28 -20.97 7.37
N VAL A 321 -13.00 -21.62 8.29
CA VAL A 321 -14.25 -21.08 8.82
C VAL A 321 -13.98 -19.85 9.67
N LYS A 322 -12.95 -19.90 10.52
CA LYS A 322 -12.50 -18.73 11.29
C LYS A 322 -12.00 -17.61 10.37
N ALA A 323 -11.19 -17.97 9.37
CA ALA A 323 -10.67 -17.01 8.40
C ALA A 323 -11.80 -16.30 7.64
N ALA A 324 -12.80 -17.02 7.14
CA ALA A 324 -13.93 -16.44 6.42
C ALA A 324 -14.79 -15.54 7.32
N ARG A 325 -15.08 -15.97 8.55
CA ARG A 325 -15.86 -15.18 9.51
C ARG A 325 -15.18 -13.87 9.89
N SER A 326 -13.85 -13.79 9.84
CA SER A 326 -13.14 -12.56 10.12
C SER A 326 -13.47 -11.42 9.15
N PHE A 327 -13.94 -11.75 7.95
CA PHE A 327 -14.36 -10.75 6.96
C PHE A 327 -15.74 -10.13 7.23
N GLU A 328 -16.58 -10.75 8.08
CA GLU A 328 -17.89 -10.21 8.44
C GLU A 328 -17.80 -8.92 9.29
N THR A 329 -16.63 -8.69 9.92
CA THR A 329 -16.34 -7.48 10.72
C THR A 329 -15.13 -6.72 10.18
N PHE A 330 -14.62 -7.10 9.02
CA PHE A 330 -13.45 -6.46 8.42
C PHE A 330 -13.82 -5.04 7.95
N GLU A 331 -13.06 -4.06 8.45
CA GLU A 331 -13.12 -2.67 8.00
C GLU A 331 -11.81 -2.35 7.26
N GLY A 332 -11.86 -2.26 5.94
CA GLY A 332 -10.70 -1.92 5.12
C GLY A 332 -10.24 -0.49 5.33
N MET A 333 -8.93 -0.24 5.10
CA MET A 333 -8.39 1.14 5.10
C MET A 333 -8.81 1.95 3.87
N ARG A 334 -9.30 1.29 2.84
CA ARG A 334 -9.74 1.88 1.57
C ARG A 334 -11.25 1.89 1.46
N GLN A 335 -11.77 2.80 0.63
CA GLN A 335 -13.21 2.89 0.34
C GLN A 335 -14.06 2.96 1.63
N LYS A 336 -13.67 3.87 2.54
CA LYS A 336 -14.42 4.07 3.78
C LYS A 336 -15.80 4.65 3.47
N VAL A 337 -16.83 3.96 3.94
CA VAL A 337 -18.21 4.43 3.85
C VAL A 337 -18.53 5.25 5.08
N ILE A 338 -18.92 6.50 4.88
CA ILE A 338 -19.19 7.45 5.95
C ILE A 338 -20.62 7.99 5.76
N SER A 339 -21.53 7.60 6.62
CA SER A 339 -22.86 8.20 6.69
C SER A 339 -22.79 9.52 7.45
N THR A 340 -23.31 10.57 6.85
CA THR A 340 -23.27 11.91 7.44
C THR A 340 -24.59 12.28 8.13
N ASP A 341 -24.52 13.19 9.11
CA ASP A 341 -25.72 13.72 9.80
C ASP A 341 -26.64 14.50 8.84
N LYS A 342 -26.13 14.92 7.67
CA LYS A 342 -26.90 15.59 6.61
C LYS A 342 -27.65 14.63 5.69
N GLY A 343 -27.51 13.31 5.92
CA GLY A 343 -28.24 12.24 5.25
C GLY A 343 -27.67 11.80 3.90
N TYR A 344 -26.51 12.26 3.47
CA TYR A 344 -25.77 11.71 2.33
C TYR A 344 -24.66 10.77 2.79
N THR A 345 -24.19 9.91 1.89
CA THR A 345 -23.12 8.94 2.15
C THR A 345 -21.86 9.33 1.36
N ILE A 346 -20.72 9.31 2.02
CA ILE A 346 -19.40 9.51 1.41
C ILE A 346 -18.71 8.16 1.25
N ILE A 347 -18.11 7.92 0.08
CA ILE A 347 -17.15 6.85 -0.15
C ILE A 347 -15.77 7.50 -0.28
N ASP A 348 -14.97 7.40 0.78
CA ASP A 348 -13.61 7.92 0.78
C ASP A 348 -12.65 6.89 0.16
N ASP A 349 -12.36 7.05 -1.12
CA ASP A 349 -11.33 6.30 -1.87
C ASP A 349 -10.21 7.23 -2.35
N SER A 350 -9.92 8.26 -1.56
CA SER A 350 -9.06 9.40 -1.90
C SER A 350 -7.55 9.13 -1.81
N TYR A 351 -7.14 7.94 -1.42
CA TYR A 351 -5.73 7.65 -1.14
C TYR A 351 -4.83 7.66 -2.38
N ASN A 352 -5.23 7.00 -3.47
CA ASN A 352 -4.49 6.96 -4.73
C ASN A 352 -5.42 6.60 -5.89
N ALA A 353 -5.00 6.92 -7.13
CA ALA A 353 -5.75 6.64 -8.33
C ALA A 353 -4.88 6.06 -9.44
N SER A 354 -5.47 5.15 -10.21
CA SER A 354 -4.99 4.62 -11.48
C SER A 354 -6.22 4.30 -12.34
N PRO A 355 -6.08 4.11 -13.66
CA PRO A 355 -7.25 3.82 -14.52
C PRO A 355 -8.08 2.65 -14.02
N ASP A 356 -7.42 1.54 -13.63
CA ASP A 356 -8.11 0.35 -13.13
C ASP A 356 -8.85 0.61 -11.81
N SER A 357 -8.25 1.39 -10.89
CA SER A 357 -8.89 1.71 -9.61
C SER A 357 -10.00 2.74 -9.74
N MET A 358 -9.94 3.66 -10.72
CA MET A 358 -11.04 4.58 -11.05
C MET A 358 -12.27 3.79 -11.55
N LYS A 359 -12.05 2.83 -12.48
CA LYS A 359 -13.10 1.94 -12.96
C LYS A 359 -13.72 1.12 -11.84
N ALA A 360 -12.91 0.63 -10.90
CA ALA A 360 -13.41 -0.08 -9.72
C ALA A 360 -14.31 0.81 -8.83
N ALA A 361 -13.96 2.08 -8.61
CA ALA A 361 -14.78 3.03 -7.86
C ALA A 361 -16.14 3.31 -8.54
N ILE A 362 -16.15 3.42 -9.88
CA ILE A 362 -17.39 3.56 -10.65
C ILE A 362 -18.28 2.30 -10.50
N ASN A 363 -17.69 1.10 -10.50
CA ASN A 363 -18.45 -0.12 -10.25
C ASN A 363 -19.06 -0.18 -8.85
N VAL A 364 -18.38 0.33 -7.83
CA VAL A 364 -18.97 0.44 -6.49
C VAL A 364 -20.23 1.28 -6.51
N LEU A 365 -20.20 2.46 -7.16
CA LEU A 365 -21.39 3.30 -7.32
C LEU A 365 -22.52 2.60 -8.10
N ARG A 366 -22.18 1.77 -9.11
CA ARG A 366 -23.15 0.99 -9.87
C ARG A 366 -23.89 -0.02 -8.98
N ASP A 367 -23.12 -0.69 -8.11
CA ASP A 367 -23.58 -1.85 -7.34
C ASP A 367 -24.28 -1.46 -6.02
N MET A 368 -24.28 -0.17 -5.66
CA MET A 368 -24.97 0.36 -4.48
C MET A 368 -26.44 0.71 -4.78
N ASP A 369 -27.30 0.52 -3.79
CA ASP A 369 -28.65 1.06 -3.79
C ASP A 369 -28.62 2.52 -3.35
N VAL A 370 -28.93 3.44 -4.26
CA VAL A 370 -28.89 4.90 -4.03
C VAL A 370 -30.27 5.50 -4.25
N ILE A 371 -30.79 6.19 -3.24
CA ILE A 371 -32.09 6.85 -3.28
C ILE A 371 -31.98 8.19 -4.03
N GLY A 372 -30.93 8.96 -3.75
CA GLY A 372 -30.65 10.25 -4.37
C GLY A 372 -29.74 10.10 -5.60
N LYS A 373 -28.77 11.00 -5.75
CA LYS A 373 -27.83 11.05 -6.86
C LYS A 373 -26.58 10.21 -6.57
N ARG A 374 -26.00 9.61 -7.62
CA ARG A 374 -24.64 9.05 -7.64
C ARG A 374 -23.68 10.08 -8.15
N ILE A 375 -22.78 10.56 -7.31
CA ILE A 375 -21.86 11.65 -7.61
C ILE A 375 -20.43 11.09 -7.55
N ALA A 376 -19.67 11.27 -8.63
CA ALA A 376 -18.24 10.92 -8.66
C ALA A 376 -17.39 12.20 -8.68
N VAL A 377 -16.48 12.35 -7.73
CA VAL A 377 -15.45 13.40 -7.67
C VAL A 377 -14.11 12.77 -7.98
N LEU A 378 -13.61 12.97 -9.19
CA LEU A 378 -12.41 12.33 -9.70
C LEU A 378 -11.31 13.38 -9.95
N GLY A 379 -10.11 13.12 -9.43
CA GLY A 379 -8.95 13.97 -9.68
C GLY A 379 -7.96 13.34 -10.64
N ASP A 380 -6.79 13.99 -10.81
CA ASP A 380 -5.73 13.52 -11.68
C ASP A 380 -5.15 12.19 -11.24
N MET A 381 -4.75 11.39 -12.23
CA MET A 381 -3.95 10.19 -12.07
C MET A 381 -2.52 10.48 -12.47
N PHE A 382 -1.57 10.27 -11.54
CA PHE A 382 -0.15 10.53 -11.76
C PHE A 382 0.62 9.27 -12.19
N GLU A 383 1.86 9.44 -12.62
CA GLU A 383 2.81 8.37 -13.02
C GLU A 383 2.32 7.52 -14.20
N LEU A 384 1.58 8.13 -15.11
CA LEU A 384 1.04 7.48 -16.31
C LEU A 384 1.89 7.73 -17.57
N GLY A 385 2.92 8.59 -17.48
CA GLY A 385 3.79 8.94 -18.59
C GLY A 385 3.08 9.71 -19.71
N PRO A 386 3.62 9.69 -20.94
CA PRO A 386 3.11 10.51 -22.05
C PRO A 386 1.68 10.16 -22.49
N ASP A 387 1.20 8.96 -22.18
CA ASP A 387 -0.18 8.54 -22.47
C ASP A 387 -1.20 8.90 -21.39
N GLY A 388 -0.81 9.70 -20.39
CA GLY A 388 -1.66 10.08 -19.27
C GLY A 388 -3.02 10.60 -19.67
N ASP A 389 -3.09 11.48 -20.67
CA ASP A 389 -4.34 12.04 -21.21
C ASP A 389 -5.27 10.96 -21.75
N ASN A 390 -4.72 9.98 -22.49
CA ASN A 390 -5.50 8.88 -23.04
C ASN A 390 -6.03 7.97 -21.92
N TYR A 391 -5.27 7.76 -20.85
CA TYR A 391 -5.73 6.99 -19.70
C TYR A 391 -6.84 7.70 -18.92
N HIS A 392 -6.85 9.03 -18.87
CA HIS A 392 -7.98 9.79 -18.33
C HIS A 392 -9.23 9.65 -19.23
N LYS A 393 -9.07 9.73 -20.57
CA LYS A 393 -10.17 9.48 -21.52
C LYS A 393 -10.76 8.08 -21.39
N GLU A 394 -9.94 7.04 -21.19
CA GLU A 394 -10.43 5.69 -20.93
C GLU A 394 -11.38 5.58 -19.74
N VAL A 395 -11.18 6.38 -18.69
CA VAL A 395 -12.10 6.44 -17.54
C VAL A 395 -13.43 7.06 -17.97
N GLY A 396 -13.40 8.13 -18.76
CA GLY A 396 -14.62 8.74 -19.33
C GLY A 396 -15.39 7.78 -20.22
N GLU A 397 -14.70 7.06 -21.13
CA GLU A 397 -15.28 6.01 -21.96
C GLU A 397 -15.90 4.88 -21.12
N TYR A 398 -15.23 4.50 -20.03
CA TYR A 398 -15.74 3.50 -19.09
C TYR A 398 -17.03 3.95 -18.40
N ILE A 399 -17.13 5.22 -17.99
CA ILE A 399 -18.35 5.80 -17.44
C ILE A 399 -19.48 5.72 -18.48
N ASN A 400 -19.20 6.07 -19.76
CA ASN A 400 -20.19 6.00 -20.84
C ASN A 400 -20.73 4.58 -21.08
N SER A 401 -19.84 3.59 -21.02
CA SER A 401 -20.17 2.20 -21.29
C SER A 401 -20.84 1.49 -20.10
N THR A 402 -20.63 2.00 -18.89
CA THR A 402 -21.18 1.41 -17.65
C THR A 402 -22.57 1.97 -17.38
N LYS A 403 -23.57 1.05 -17.30
CA LYS A 403 -24.97 1.42 -17.07
C LYS A 403 -25.50 0.68 -15.85
N LEU A 404 -26.52 1.27 -15.21
CA LEU A 404 -27.35 0.59 -14.22
C LEU A 404 -28.21 -0.48 -14.90
N SER A 405 -28.78 -1.42 -14.14
CA SER A 405 -29.72 -2.42 -14.63
C SER A 405 -30.96 -1.81 -15.32
N SER A 406 -31.28 -0.57 -14.97
CA SER A 406 -32.36 0.24 -15.62
C SER A 406 -31.96 0.81 -16.98
N GLY A 407 -30.69 0.65 -17.42
CA GLY A 407 -30.14 1.27 -18.63
C GLY A 407 -29.72 2.74 -18.47
N LYS A 408 -29.95 3.36 -17.31
CA LYS A 408 -29.47 4.74 -17.02
C LYS A 408 -27.95 4.78 -16.83
N PRO A 409 -27.31 5.98 -16.98
CA PRO A 409 -25.92 6.19 -16.58
C PRO A 409 -25.65 5.69 -15.16
N VAL A 410 -24.41 5.22 -14.93
CA VAL A 410 -23.99 4.75 -13.60
C VAL A 410 -23.83 5.87 -12.59
N ILE A 411 -23.55 7.08 -13.05
CA ILE A 411 -23.44 8.29 -12.24
C ILE A 411 -24.37 9.36 -12.81
N ASP A 412 -24.98 10.14 -11.92
CA ASP A 412 -25.84 11.27 -12.28
C ASP A 412 -25.01 12.53 -12.50
N MET A 413 -23.91 12.68 -11.74
CA MET A 413 -23.01 13.83 -11.83
C MET A 413 -21.55 13.42 -11.70
N LEU A 414 -20.71 13.94 -12.58
CA LEU A 414 -19.27 13.87 -12.56
C LEU A 414 -18.66 15.23 -12.24
N ILE A 415 -17.83 15.27 -11.21
CA ILE A 415 -17.01 16.44 -10.89
C ILE A 415 -15.56 16.03 -11.08
N THR A 416 -14.81 16.75 -11.91
CA THR A 416 -13.38 16.51 -12.10
C THR A 416 -12.56 17.68 -11.54
N ILE A 417 -11.42 17.38 -10.90
CA ILE A 417 -10.57 18.37 -10.26
C ILE A 417 -9.11 18.12 -10.61
N GLY A 418 -8.43 19.09 -11.21
CA GLY A 418 -7.02 19.01 -11.54
C GLY A 418 -6.70 19.48 -12.96
N GLU A 419 -5.48 19.19 -13.44
CA GLU A 419 -5.04 19.58 -14.78
C GLU A 419 -5.42 18.54 -15.85
N ALA A 420 -5.27 17.23 -15.55
CA ALA A 420 -5.51 16.16 -16.51
C ALA A 420 -6.91 15.54 -16.40
N SER A 421 -7.57 15.67 -15.25
CA SER A 421 -8.90 15.09 -15.04
C SER A 421 -10.01 15.68 -15.92
N HIS A 422 -9.78 16.86 -16.58
CA HIS A 422 -10.71 17.40 -17.57
C HIS A 422 -10.92 16.43 -18.75
N TYR A 423 -9.90 15.64 -19.13
CA TYR A 423 -10.05 14.62 -20.18
C TYR A 423 -11.09 13.55 -19.85
N ILE A 424 -11.37 13.31 -18.55
CA ILE A 424 -12.46 12.43 -18.15
C ILE A 424 -13.80 13.10 -18.48
N SER A 425 -14.01 14.33 -18.00
CA SER A 425 -15.28 15.06 -18.19
C SER A 425 -15.56 15.38 -19.65
N ASP A 426 -14.54 15.73 -20.44
CA ASP A 426 -14.66 16.03 -21.87
C ASP A 426 -15.06 14.79 -22.70
N THR A 427 -14.77 13.58 -22.18
CA THR A 427 -15.10 12.31 -22.85
C THR A 427 -16.48 11.79 -22.47
N VAL A 428 -17.01 12.17 -21.31
CA VAL A 428 -18.30 11.69 -20.80
C VAL A 428 -19.46 12.28 -21.62
N ASN A 429 -20.45 11.44 -21.94
CA ASN A 429 -21.63 11.82 -22.73
C ASN A 429 -22.53 12.83 -21.99
N SER A 430 -23.32 13.59 -22.73
CA SER A 430 -24.21 14.64 -22.22
C SER A 430 -25.38 14.15 -21.37
N ASP A 431 -25.59 12.82 -21.24
CA ASP A 431 -26.57 12.22 -20.34
C ASP A 431 -26.10 12.16 -18.87
N VAL A 432 -24.83 12.53 -18.60
CA VAL A 432 -24.27 12.72 -17.27
C VAL A 432 -23.94 14.21 -17.08
N GLU A 433 -24.42 14.81 -16.01
CA GLU A 433 -24.06 16.19 -15.68
C GLU A 433 -22.58 16.26 -15.30
N THR A 434 -21.78 17.11 -15.99
CA THR A 434 -20.33 17.22 -15.76
C THR A 434 -19.94 18.63 -15.33
N LYS A 435 -18.99 18.71 -14.38
CA LYS A 435 -18.38 19.97 -13.95
C LYS A 435 -16.88 19.77 -13.71
N HIS A 436 -16.06 20.64 -14.28
CA HIS A 436 -14.61 20.62 -14.09
C HIS A 436 -14.15 21.83 -13.28
N PHE A 437 -13.15 21.61 -12.39
CA PHE A 437 -12.50 22.61 -11.58
C PHE A 437 -10.98 22.43 -11.62
N SER A 438 -10.24 23.52 -11.68
CA SER A 438 -8.78 23.49 -11.48
C SER A 438 -8.39 23.58 -9.99
N ASP A 439 -9.28 24.10 -9.14
CA ASP A 439 -9.04 24.34 -7.72
C ASP A 439 -9.99 23.54 -6.82
N LYS A 440 -9.42 22.88 -5.76
CA LYS A 440 -10.17 22.08 -4.81
C LYS A 440 -11.17 22.88 -3.97
N LYS A 441 -10.87 24.16 -3.66
CA LYS A 441 -11.73 25.00 -2.82
C LYS A 441 -12.99 25.41 -3.59
N GLU A 442 -12.83 25.80 -4.86
CA GLU A 442 -13.97 26.12 -5.73
C GLU A 442 -14.87 24.88 -5.90
N ALA A 443 -14.26 23.71 -6.13
CA ALA A 443 -15.00 22.46 -6.21
C ALA A 443 -15.74 22.15 -4.91
N ALA A 444 -15.10 22.34 -3.74
CA ALA A 444 -15.72 22.11 -2.44
C ALA A 444 -16.96 23.01 -2.23
N GLU A 445 -16.86 24.30 -2.55
CA GLU A 445 -18.01 25.22 -2.43
C GLU A 445 -19.15 24.81 -3.36
N TYR A 446 -18.85 24.40 -4.58
CA TYR A 446 -19.87 23.87 -5.50
C TYR A 446 -20.53 22.59 -4.96
N ILE A 447 -19.75 21.61 -4.53
CA ILE A 447 -20.24 20.33 -3.99
C ILE A 447 -21.21 20.57 -2.81
N LYS A 448 -20.90 21.52 -1.92
CA LYS A 448 -21.80 21.89 -0.80
C LYS A 448 -23.18 22.35 -1.26
N THR A 449 -23.30 22.93 -2.46
CA THR A 449 -24.57 23.44 -2.97
C THR A 449 -25.47 22.38 -3.59
N ILE A 450 -24.89 21.22 -3.95
CA ILE A 450 -25.60 20.19 -4.71
C ILE A 450 -25.93 18.93 -3.91
N LEU A 451 -25.21 18.70 -2.78
CA LEU A 451 -25.42 17.53 -1.94
C LEU A 451 -26.70 17.60 -1.13
N GLY A 452 -27.47 16.53 -1.17
CA GLY A 452 -28.70 16.36 -0.44
C GLY A 452 -28.85 14.98 0.22
N PRO A 453 -29.89 14.82 1.06
CA PRO A 453 -30.18 13.53 1.67
C PRO A 453 -30.43 12.43 0.63
N GLY A 454 -29.87 11.26 0.87
CA GLY A 454 -29.97 10.11 -0.01
C GLY A 454 -28.91 10.04 -1.11
N ASP A 455 -28.11 11.09 -1.29
CA ASP A 455 -27.01 11.09 -2.26
C ASP A 455 -25.85 10.22 -1.80
N VAL A 456 -25.11 9.64 -2.76
CA VAL A 456 -23.83 8.96 -2.54
C VAL A 456 -22.78 9.68 -3.35
N ILE A 457 -21.70 10.10 -2.68
CA ILE A 457 -20.58 10.79 -3.30
C ILE A 457 -19.27 10.02 -3.07
N THR A 458 -18.53 9.71 -4.15
CA THR A 458 -17.20 9.10 -4.06
C THR A 458 -16.11 10.09 -4.40
N PHE A 459 -14.98 10.03 -3.67
CA PHE A 459 -13.80 10.85 -3.89
C PHE A 459 -12.62 9.98 -4.25
N LYS A 460 -11.98 10.24 -5.41
CA LYS A 460 -10.81 9.48 -5.84
C LYS A 460 -9.84 10.31 -6.66
N ALA A 461 -8.56 10.31 -6.23
CA ALA A 461 -7.46 10.98 -6.92
C ALA A 461 -6.12 10.37 -6.55
N SER A 462 -5.07 10.70 -7.29
CA SER A 462 -3.69 10.37 -6.90
C SER A 462 -3.31 11.01 -5.57
N ASN A 463 -2.46 10.33 -4.79
CA ASN A 463 -2.06 10.73 -3.44
C ASN A 463 -1.57 12.18 -3.35
N GLY A 464 -0.78 12.63 -4.34
CA GLY A 464 -0.26 13.99 -4.41
C GLY A 464 -1.32 15.09 -4.48
N MET A 465 -2.55 14.76 -4.89
CA MET A 465 -3.67 15.69 -4.90
C MET A 465 -4.29 15.94 -3.52
N LYS A 466 -3.98 15.10 -2.53
CA LYS A 466 -4.46 15.22 -1.14
C LYS A 466 -5.99 15.37 -1.03
N PHE A 467 -6.74 14.51 -1.72
CA PHE A 467 -8.21 14.52 -1.67
C PHE A 467 -8.77 14.16 -0.29
N GLY A 468 -7.99 13.52 0.59
CA GLY A 468 -8.40 13.33 1.99
C GLY A 468 -8.74 14.64 2.70
N GLU A 469 -8.00 15.73 2.41
CA GLU A 469 -8.32 17.08 2.94
C GLU A 469 -9.67 17.59 2.43
N LEU A 470 -10.03 17.25 1.19
CA LEU A 470 -11.32 17.61 0.58
C LEU A 470 -12.46 16.81 1.23
N VAL A 471 -12.27 15.51 1.46
CA VAL A 471 -13.26 14.63 2.11
C VAL A 471 -13.62 15.12 3.51
N GLU A 472 -12.64 15.58 4.30
CA GLU A 472 -12.86 16.09 5.66
C GLU A 472 -13.86 17.27 5.73
N LEU A 473 -14.00 18.02 4.63
CA LEU A 473 -14.95 19.17 4.57
C LEU A 473 -16.43 18.74 4.49
N PHE A 474 -16.68 17.45 4.24
CA PHE A 474 -18.02 16.90 4.00
C PHE A 474 -18.47 15.87 5.07
N LYS A 475 -17.59 15.51 5.99
CA LYS A 475 -17.90 14.64 7.14
C LYS A 475 -18.85 15.24 8.16
#